data_2365cf743e53d18f74dc02600516db35
#
_entry.id   2365cf743e53d18f74dc02600516db35
#
_cell.length_a   1.000
_cell.length_b   1.000
_cell.length_c   1.000
_cell.angle_alpha   90.00
_cell.angle_beta   90.00
_cell.angle_gamma   90.00
#
_symmetry.space_group_name_H-M   'P 1'
#
loop_
_entity.id
_entity.type
_entity.pdbx_description
1 polymer ?
#
loop_
_entity_poly.entity_id
_entity_poly.type
_entity_poly.pdbx_seq_one_letter_code
_entity_poly.pdbx_strand_id
1 'polypeptide(L)'
;MTDKNFRKGDAQTAVFGSDEMLRSSPVDKIPMDPTTSQIAYQMVKDETFAQTQPRLNLATFVTTYMDEYATRLMNESIDINYIDETEYPQIAKMCGKCINIMGNLWNTPEKAAWKAGALAMGSSEACMLGGVSAWLRWRDRQKAAGKAFDKPNFVISAGFQVVWEKFAQLWQIEMRTVPLTKKNITLDPAQALALCDENTICIVPIEGVTWTGLNDDVKALDTALDAFNKKHAYEICIHVDAATGGFILPFLYPDVVWDFRLKWVLSISTSGHKFGLVYPGLGWICWKDKKYLPGSMSFSVNYLGADITQVGLNFSRPAAQVLGQYYQFIRLGFKGYKEIQTNSMRIAKYAHEQIGKMGPFLNYSKEVVNPLFIWYLKPEYDKKAKWTLFDLQAKLQESGWMVPAYTLPNDLDTTVVMRIVVRQGMGRDMMDILLSDMQAAVSELEKLEYPTTTRLAQERNEKPSKRKLFTHTGK
;
A
#
# COMPACT_ATOMS: atom_id res chain seq x y z
N MET A 1 41.49 26.59 -40.73
CA MET A 1 41.13 25.42 -39.89
C MET A 1 39.75 25.64 -39.37
N THR A 2 38.78 25.12 -40.08
CA THR A 2 37.36 25.17 -39.65
C THR A 2 37.18 24.17 -38.54
N ASP A 3 36.84 24.64 -37.39
CA ASP A 3 36.57 23.82 -36.20
C ASP A 3 35.40 22.89 -36.48
N LYS A 4 35.71 21.62 -36.80
CA LYS A 4 34.73 20.57 -37.13
C LYS A 4 34.05 20.01 -35.89
N ASN A 5 34.17 20.63 -34.72
CA ASN A 5 33.66 20.19 -33.44
C ASN A 5 32.42 20.91 -32.95
N PHE A 6 31.84 21.80 -33.75
CA PHE A 6 30.53 22.35 -33.41
C PHE A 6 29.51 21.27 -33.68
N ARG A 7 29.04 20.60 -32.64
CA ARG A 7 27.93 19.65 -32.74
C ARG A 7 26.69 20.45 -33.16
N LYS A 8 26.08 20.04 -34.28
CA LYS A 8 24.80 20.57 -34.73
C LYS A 8 23.76 20.28 -33.62
N GLY A 9 23.55 21.09 -32.68
CA GLY A 9 22.71 20.88 -31.51
C GLY A 9 23.06 21.77 -30.35
N ASP A 10 24.27 22.33 -30.32
CA ASP A 10 24.69 23.27 -29.28
C ASP A 10 24.22 24.72 -29.56
N ALA A 11 23.74 25.01 -30.78
CA ALA A 11 23.17 26.29 -31.10
C ALA A 11 21.68 26.32 -30.72
N GLN A 12 21.40 27.04 -29.66
CA GLN A 12 19.99 27.32 -29.29
C GLN A 12 19.38 28.29 -30.31
N THR A 13 18.20 27.98 -30.78
CA THR A 13 17.39 28.96 -31.53
C THR A 13 16.93 30.07 -30.59
N ALA A 14 16.71 31.28 -31.10
CA ALA A 14 16.31 32.42 -30.28
C ALA A 14 14.96 32.24 -29.56
N VAL A 15 14.16 31.25 -29.93
CA VAL A 15 12.79 31.03 -29.44
C VAL A 15 12.61 29.71 -28.68
N PHE A 16 13.15 28.60 -29.18
CA PHE A 16 12.78 27.26 -28.67
C PHE A 16 13.95 26.34 -28.29
N GLY A 17 15.19 26.82 -28.29
CA GLY A 17 16.34 25.99 -28.01
C GLY A 17 16.96 25.37 -29.28
N SER A 18 17.60 24.22 -29.16
CA SER A 18 18.29 23.56 -30.26
C SER A 18 17.34 22.81 -31.20
N ASP A 19 17.79 22.54 -32.45
CA ASP A 19 17.04 21.71 -33.39
C ASP A 19 16.70 20.31 -32.85
N GLU A 20 17.49 19.79 -31.92
CA GLU A 20 17.24 18.52 -31.29
C GLU A 20 16.02 18.55 -30.37
N MET A 21 15.71 19.68 -29.76
CA MET A 21 14.50 19.86 -28.93
C MET A 21 13.22 19.91 -29.75
N LEU A 22 13.33 20.09 -31.07
CA LEU A 22 12.18 20.04 -32.00
C LEU A 22 11.87 18.61 -32.44
N ARG A 23 12.63 17.62 -32.04
CA ARG A 23 12.36 16.21 -32.34
C ARG A 23 11.26 15.66 -31.43
N SER A 24 10.44 14.80 -31.97
CA SER A 24 9.44 14.07 -31.17
C SER A 24 10.11 13.03 -30.27
N SER A 25 9.54 12.79 -29.10
CA SER A 25 9.99 11.70 -28.22
C SER A 25 9.85 10.35 -28.93
N PRO A 26 10.83 9.45 -28.76
CA PRO A 26 10.75 8.10 -29.33
C PRO A 26 9.63 7.30 -28.65
N VAL A 27 8.83 6.56 -29.44
CA VAL A 27 7.67 5.80 -28.96
C VAL A 27 7.92 4.30 -28.93
N ASP A 28 8.53 3.76 -29.98
CA ASP A 28 8.59 2.32 -30.23
C ASP A 28 9.98 1.75 -30.55
N LYS A 29 10.96 2.61 -30.80
CA LYS A 29 12.32 2.22 -31.16
C LYS A 29 13.37 3.05 -30.45
N ILE A 30 14.50 2.45 -30.15
CA ILE A 30 15.68 3.19 -29.69
C ILE A 30 16.13 4.10 -30.82
N PRO A 31 16.35 5.42 -30.56
CA PRO A 31 16.91 6.33 -31.55
C PRO A 31 18.28 5.82 -32.08
N MET A 32 18.49 5.98 -33.38
CA MET A 32 19.77 5.59 -33.98
C MET A 32 20.95 6.46 -33.53
N ASP A 33 20.67 7.74 -33.30
CA ASP A 33 21.69 8.70 -32.90
C ASP A 33 21.52 9.08 -31.43
N PRO A 34 22.64 9.25 -30.68
CA PRO A 34 22.59 9.75 -29.32
C PRO A 34 22.17 11.23 -29.30
N THR A 35 21.61 11.68 -28.21
CA THR A 35 21.36 13.08 -27.89
C THR A 35 22.15 13.52 -26.66
N THR A 36 22.18 14.81 -26.35
CA THR A 36 22.83 15.30 -25.13
C THR A 36 22.02 14.94 -23.89
N SER A 37 22.67 14.77 -22.75
CA SER A 37 22.00 14.46 -21.48
C SER A 37 21.01 15.56 -21.07
N GLN A 38 21.29 16.83 -21.38
CA GLN A 38 20.40 17.95 -21.09
C GLN A 38 19.10 17.85 -21.89
N ILE A 39 19.18 17.53 -23.19
CA ILE A 39 18.00 17.40 -24.06
C ILE A 39 17.18 16.16 -23.63
N ALA A 40 17.84 15.02 -23.41
CA ALA A 40 17.16 13.83 -22.92
C ALA A 40 16.43 14.10 -21.58
N TYR A 41 17.09 14.80 -20.65
CA TYR A 41 16.48 15.22 -19.38
C TYR A 41 15.23 16.07 -19.61
N GLN A 42 15.33 17.09 -20.48
CA GLN A 42 14.21 18.00 -20.75
C GLN A 42 13.04 17.28 -21.41
N MET A 43 13.29 16.43 -22.41
CA MET A 43 12.24 15.64 -23.08
C MET A 43 11.48 14.77 -22.09
N VAL A 44 12.20 14.01 -21.25
CA VAL A 44 11.58 13.15 -20.22
C VAL A 44 10.80 13.99 -19.20
N LYS A 45 11.37 15.14 -18.77
CA LYS A 45 10.73 16.03 -17.81
C LYS A 45 9.44 16.63 -18.36
N ASP A 46 9.44 17.05 -19.63
CA ASP A 46 8.26 17.65 -20.28
C ASP A 46 7.07 16.66 -20.32
N GLU A 47 7.33 15.39 -20.58
CA GLU A 47 6.28 14.36 -20.52
C GLU A 47 5.65 14.22 -19.13
N THR A 48 6.37 14.60 -18.05
CA THR A 48 5.83 14.53 -16.69
C THR A 48 4.94 15.71 -16.30
N PHE A 49 4.85 16.78 -17.09
CA PHE A 49 4.05 17.97 -16.72
C PHE A 49 2.55 17.70 -16.62
N ALA A 50 2.02 16.76 -17.41
CA ALA A 50 0.61 16.42 -17.40
C ALA A 50 0.19 15.50 -16.23
N GLN A 51 1.14 15.02 -15.42
CA GLN A 51 0.82 14.15 -14.30
C GLN A 51 0.32 14.91 -13.07
N THR A 52 -0.52 14.25 -12.26
CA THR A 52 -0.98 14.80 -10.98
C THR A 52 0.21 15.05 -10.05
N GLN A 53 0.22 16.23 -9.41
CA GLN A 53 1.22 16.53 -8.38
C GLN A 53 1.11 15.55 -7.20
N PRO A 54 2.22 14.90 -6.79
CA PRO A 54 2.15 13.87 -5.73
C PRO A 54 1.53 14.34 -4.41
N ARG A 55 1.68 15.62 -4.04
CA ARG A 55 1.08 16.19 -2.83
C ARG A 55 -0.45 16.33 -2.93
N LEU A 56 -0.99 16.56 -4.13
CA LEU A 56 -2.43 16.68 -4.39
C LEU A 56 -3.11 15.32 -4.62
N ASN A 57 -2.32 14.22 -4.67
CA ASN A 57 -2.84 12.88 -4.85
C ASN A 57 -3.24 12.27 -3.51
N LEU A 58 -4.51 12.36 -3.15
CA LEU A 58 -5.10 11.79 -1.93
C LEU A 58 -5.63 10.36 -2.13
N ALA A 59 -5.46 9.80 -3.34
CA ALA A 59 -5.76 8.40 -3.63
C ALA A 59 -4.67 7.45 -3.12
N THR A 60 -3.42 7.90 -3.15
CA THR A 60 -2.26 7.06 -2.80
C THR A 60 -1.98 7.03 -1.31
N PHE A 61 -1.62 5.85 -0.81
CA PHE A 61 -1.09 5.65 0.54
C PHE A 61 0.41 5.92 0.64
N VAL A 62 1.09 5.98 -0.49
CA VAL A 62 2.55 6.04 -0.57
C VAL A 62 3.06 7.40 -0.14
N THR A 63 4.17 7.43 0.59
CA THR A 63 4.86 8.64 1.01
C THR A 63 5.29 9.49 -0.19
N THR A 64 4.95 10.77 -0.16
CA THR A 64 5.29 11.76 -1.19
C THR A 64 6.20 12.87 -0.67
N TYR A 65 6.68 12.74 0.56
CA TYR A 65 7.56 13.72 1.20
C TYR A 65 8.58 13.01 2.08
N MET A 66 9.84 13.37 1.90
CA MET A 66 10.94 13.15 2.84
C MET A 66 11.75 14.46 2.93
N ASP A 67 12.44 14.68 4.04
CA ASP A 67 13.27 15.88 4.18
C ASP A 67 14.51 15.84 3.27
N GLU A 68 15.20 16.97 3.18
CA GLU A 68 16.35 17.15 2.28
C GLU A 68 17.47 16.13 2.55
N TYR A 69 17.81 15.91 3.81
CA TYR A 69 18.91 14.99 4.15
C TYR A 69 18.55 13.53 3.85
N ALA A 70 17.30 13.14 4.07
CA ALA A 70 16.81 11.82 3.69
C ALA A 70 16.88 11.62 2.17
N THR A 71 16.40 12.61 1.40
CA THR A 71 16.44 12.58 -0.06
C THR A 71 17.88 12.55 -0.58
N ARG A 72 18.76 13.36 0.00
CA ARG A 72 20.18 13.39 -0.34
C ARG A 72 20.86 12.04 -0.07
N LEU A 73 20.66 11.47 1.12
CA LEU A 73 21.21 10.17 1.50
C LEU A 73 20.75 9.05 0.55
N MET A 74 19.47 9.06 0.15
CA MET A 74 18.95 8.08 -0.81
C MET A 74 19.57 8.25 -2.20
N ASN A 75 19.76 9.49 -2.67
CA ASN A 75 20.41 9.76 -3.95
C ASN A 75 21.89 9.36 -3.95
N GLU A 76 22.61 9.58 -2.86
CA GLU A 76 24.01 9.18 -2.68
C GLU A 76 24.19 7.64 -2.63
N SER A 77 23.10 6.88 -2.52
CA SER A 77 23.10 5.42 -2.34
C SER A 77 22.31 4.69 -3.45
N ILE A 78 21.93 5.40 -4.51
CA ILE A 78 21.04 4.85 -5.54
C ILE A 78 21.74 3.78 -6.40
N ASP A 79 23.04 3.81 -6.46
CA ASP A 79 23.93 2.89 -7.20
C ASP A 79 24.27 1.61 -6.42
N ILE A 80 23.86 1.51 -5.14
CA ILE A 80 24.16 0.34 -4.30
C ILE A 80 23.08 -0.74 -4.54
N ASN A 81 23.54 -1.88 -5.06
CA ASN A 81 22.69 -3.08 -5.20
C ASN A 81 22.72 -3.91 -3.90
N TYR A 82 21.68 -3.82 -3.09
CA TYR A 82 21.57 -4.61 -1.88
C TYR A 82 21.13 -6.05 -2.21
N ILE A 83 22.07 -6.86 -2.64
CA ILE A 83 21.92 -8.31 -2.80
C ILE A 83 22.96 -9.05 -1.95
N ASP A 84 24.15 -8.49 -1.86
CA ASP A 84 25.29 -9.13 -1.22
C ASP A 84 25.64 -8.47 0.10
N GLU A 85 25.49 -9.24 1.18
CA GLU A 85 25.86 -8.82 2.53
C GLU A 85 27.37 -8.73 2.71
N THR A 86 28.17 -9.38 1.85
CA THR A 86 29.64 -9.31 1.87
C THR A 86 30.16 -8.09 1.14
N GLU A 87 29.55 -7.69 0.03
CA GLU A 87 29.90 -6.45 -0.68
C GLU A 87 29.48 -5.21 0.12
N TYR A 88 28.27 -5.28 0.73
CA TYR A 88 27.68 -4.15 1.45
C TYR A 88 27.29 -4.50 2.91
N PRO A 89 28.25 -4.91 3.77
CA PRO A 89 27.96 -5.40 5.11
C PRO A 89 27.29 -4.36 6.03
N GLN A 90 27.52 -3.06 5.77
CA GLN A 90 26.86 -2.02 6.58
C GLN A 90 25.40 -1.86 6.21
N ILE A 91 25.03 -2.05 4.95
CA ILE A 91 23.62 -2.06 4.51
C ILE A 91 22.90 -3.24 5.12
N ALA A 92 23.51 -4.44 5.10
CA ALA A 92 22.96 -5.64 5.74
C ALA A 92 22.73 -5.43 7.25
N LYS A 93 23.71 -4.83 7.96
CA LYS A 93 23.54 -4.47 9.38
C LYS A 93 22.40 -3.46 9.60
N MET A 94 22.26 -2.43 8.75
CA MET A 94 21.17 -1.46 8.85
C MET A 94 19.81 -2.11 8.57
N CYS A 95 19.72 -2.99 7.58
CA CYS A 95 18.52 -3.79 7.33
C CYS A 95 18.14 -4.62 8.56
N GLY A 96 19.09 -5.35 9.15
CA GLY A 96 18.87 -6.10 10.40
C GLY A 96 18.41 -5.21 11.57
N LYS A 97 18.99 -4.00 11.70
CA LYS A 97 18.53 -3.04 12.72
C LYS A 97 17.09 -2.59 12.48
N CYS A 98 16.69 -2.33 11.21
CA CYS A 98 15.31 -1.99 10.88
C CYS A 98 14.36 -3.14 11.27
N ILE A 99 14.71 -4.38 10.94
CA ILE A 99 13.93 -5.56 11.32
C ILE A 99 13.81 -5.68 12.85
N ASN A 100 14.90 -5.46 13.58
CA ASN A 100 14.89 -5.49 15.04
C ASN A 100 14.00 -4.40 15.65
N ILE A 101 14.07 -3.19 15.11
CA ILE A 101 13.23 -2.06 15.56
C ILE A 101 11.75 -2.41 15.34
N MET A 102 11.39 -2.91 14.17
CA MET A 102 10.00 -3.27 13.88
C MET A 102 9.54 -4.48 14.69
N GLY A 103 10.37 -5.50 14.83
CA GLY A 103 10.05 -6.65 15.66
C GLY A 103 9.78 -6.25 17.12
N ASN A 104 10.57 -5.33 17.68
CA ASN A 104 10.33 -4.78 19.01
C ASN A 104 9.07 -3.91 19.06
N LEU A 105 8.84 -3.10 18.02
CA LEU A 105 7.65 -2.26 17.91
C LEU A 105 6.35 -3.09 17.88
N TRP A 106 6.40 -4.29 17.32
CA TRP A 106 5.29 -5.24 17.25
C TRP A 106 5.37 -6.34 18.31
N ASN A 107 6.11 -6.11 19.40
CA ASN A 107 6.17 -6.95 20.59
C ASN A 107 6.56 -8.41 20.30
N THR A 108 7.55 -8.65 19.41
CA THR A 108 8.06 -10.01 19.19
C THR A 108 8.64 -10.58 20.49
N PRO A 109 8.25 -11.78 20.90
CA PRO A 109 8.79 -12.43 22.10
C PRO A 109 10.22 -12.95 21.91
N GLU A 110 10.70 -13.01 20.67
CA GLU A 110 12.04 -13.53 20.35
C GLU A 110 13.12 -12.68 21.01
N LYS A 111 13.95 -13.32 21.85
CA LYS A 111 15.07 -12.69 22.56
C LYS A 111 16.40 -12.75 21.79
N ALA A 112 16.41 -13.33 20.59
CA ALA A 112 17.61 -13.38 19.75
C ALA A 112 18.14 -11.96 19.46
N ALA A 113 19.44 -11.84 19.31
CA ALA A 113 20.08 -10.56 18.97
C ALA A 113 19.57 -10.00 17.63
N TRP A 114 19.20 -10.88 16.69
CA TRP A 114 18.61 -10.55 15.40
C TRP A 114 17.24 -11.23 15.26
N LYS A 115 16.21 -10.43 15.05
CA LYS A 115 14.85 -10.90 14.84
C LYS A 115 14.67 -11.55 13.46
N ALA A 116 13.69 -12.43 13.34
CA ALA A 116 13.31 -12.99 12.06
C ALA A 116 12.52 -11.98 11.24
N GLY A 117 13.04 -11.61 10.07
CA GLY A 117 12.38 -10.68 9.18
C GLY A 117 13.11 -10.57 7.84
N ALA A 118 12.49 -9.88 6.89
CA ALA A 118 13.07 -9.63 5.58
C ALA A 118 12.63 -8.27 5.02
N LEU A 119 13.54 -7.66 4.24
CA LEU A 119 13.27 -6.58 3.32
C LEU A 119 12.42 -7.09 2.14
N ALA A 120 11.47 -6.28 1.69
CA ALA A 120 10.67 -6.51 0.49
C ALA A 120 10.57 -5.23 -0.34
N MET A 121 10.33 -5.36 -1.65
CA MET A 121 10.17 -4.24 -2.59
C MET A 121 8.82 -3.52 -2.45
N GLY A 122 8.09 -3.78 -1.39
CA GLY A 122 6.79 -3.21 -1.04
C GLY A 122 5.99 -4.23 -0.25
N SER A 123 4.84 -3.82 0.28
CA SER A 123 4.00 -4.75 1.06
C SER A 123 3.48 -5.93 0.22
N SER A 124 3.37 -5.79 -1.09
CA SER A 124 2.92 -6.92 -1.93
C SER A 124 3.88 -8.10 -1.83
N GLU A 125 5.19 -7.89 -1.94
CA GLU A 125 6.16 -8.95 -1.70
C GLU A 125 6.13 -9.42 -0.24
N ALA A 126 6.05 -8.50 0.71
CA ALA A 126 6.00 -8.82 2.14
C ALA A 126 4.78 -9.70 2.51
N CYS A 127 3.59 -9.39 1.97
CA CYS A 127 2.38 -10.20 2.12
C CYS A 127 2.56 -11.60 1.50
N MET A 128 3.11 -11.66 0.27
CA MET A 128 3.38 -12.93 -0.40
C MET A 128 4.34 -13.82 0.40
N LEU A 129 5.42 -13.24 0.95
CA LEU A 129 6.35 -13.97 1.83
C LEU A 129 5.65 -14.50 3.09
N GLY A 130 4.72 -13.73 3.66
CA GLY A 130 3.87 -14.16 4.78
C GLY A 130 2.99 -15.35 4.41
N GLY A 131 2.29 -15.26 3.28
CA GLY A 131 1.45 -16.34 2.76
C GLY A 131 2.25 -17.60 2.41
N VAL A 132 3.39 -17.43 1.70
CA VAL A 132 4.29 -18.55 1.35
C VAL A 132 4.83 -19.23 2.60
N SER A 133 5.22 -18.46 3.62
CA SER A 133 5.71 -19.06 4.88
C SER A 133 4.62 -19.88 5.59
N ALA A 134 3.36 -19.41 5.57
CA ALA A 134 2.23 -20.15 6.11
C ALA A 134 1.96 -21.44 5.32
N TRP A 135 1.96 -21.33 3.97
CA TRP A 135 1.77 -22.46 3.07
C TRP A 135 2.84 -23.53 3.25
N LEU A 136 4.12 -23.16 3.30
CA LEU A 136 5.24 -24.10 3.46
C LEU A 136 5.17 -24.83 4.81
N ARG A 137 4.85 -24.11 5.91
CA ARG A 137 4.66 -24.76 7.22
C ARG A 137 3.50 -25.74 7.21
N TRP A 138 2.37 -25.38 6.62
CA TRP A 138 1.21 -26.28 6.46
C TRP A 138 1.61 -27.50 5.63
N ARG A 139 2.22 -27.30 4.45
CA ARG A 139 2.68 -28.38 3.58
C ARG A 139 3.61 -29.35 4.30
N ASP A 140 4.57 -28.84 5.04
CA ASP A 140 5.57 -29.68 5.73
C ASP A 140 4.91 -30.49 6.86
N ARG A 141 3.91 -29.93 7.56
CA ARG A 141 3.09 -30.67 8.52
C ARG A 141 2.25 -31.77 7.85
N GLN A 142 1.59 -31.47 6.74
CA GLN A 142 0.81 -32.47 5.99
C GLN A 142 1.69 -33.61 5.49
N LYS A 143 2.87 -33.30 4.95
CA LYS A 143 3.86 -34.32 4.56
C LYS A 143 4.30 -35.21 5.74
N ALA A 144 4.63 -34.61 6.88
CA ALA A 144 5.02 -35.32 8.06
C ALA A 144 3.91 -36.24 8.61
N ALA A 145 2.65 -35.86 8.41
CA ALA A 145 1.47 -36.64 8.79
C ALA A 145 1.03 -37.64 7.71
N GLY A 146 1.74 -37.75 6.56
CA GLY A 146 1.35 -38.62 5.43
C GLY A 146 0.03 -38.22 4.76
N LYS A 147 -0.39 -36.95 4.89
CA LYS A 147 -1.62 -36.42 4.30
C LYS A 147 -1.38 -35.76 2.96
N ALA A 148 -2.44 -35.59 2.17
CA ALA A 148 -2.42 -34.80 0.95
C ALA A 148 -2.14 -33.31 1.25
N PHE A 149 -1.46 -32.63 0.32
CA PHE A 149 -1.08 -31.21 0.45
C PHE A 149 -1.23 -30.43 -0.86
N ASP A 150 -2.19 -30.83 -1.68
CA ASP A 150 -2.46 -30.32 -3.03
C ASP A 150 -3.59 -29.31 -3.10
N LYS A 151 -4.34 -29.08 -2.00
CA LYS A 151 -5.49 -28.19 -1.95
C LYS A 151 -5.40 -27.15 -0.81
N PRO A 152 -4.33 -26.35 -0.73
CA PRO A 152 -4.22 -25.32 0.29
C PRO A 152 -5.24 -24.22 0.06
N ASN A 153 -5.76 -23.65 1.15
CA ASN A 153 -6.61 -22.46 1.11
C ASN A 153 -6.23 -21.47 2.21
N PHE A 154 -6.64 -20.22 2.05
CA PHE A 154 -6.56 -19.20 3.10
C PHE A 154 -7.85 -18.40 3.16
N VAL A 155 -8.12 -17.79 4.32
CA VAL A 155 -9.35 -17.03 4.58
C VAL A 155 -9.00 -15.55 4.77
N ILE A 156 -9.78 -14.67 4.14
CA ILE A 156 -9.60 -13.21 4.19
C ILE A 156 -10.96 -12.51 4.03
N SER A 157 -11.11 -11.26 4.49
CA SER A 157 -12.30 -10.47 4.21
C SER A 157 -12.36 -10.04 2.73
N ALA A 158 -13.56 -9.83 2.16
CA ALA A 158 -13.71 -9.29 0.81
C ALA A 158 -13.15 -7.87 0.65
N GLY A 159 -12.78 -7.20 1.76
CA GLY A 159 -12.09 -5.91 1.76
C GLY A 159 -10.58 -5.97 1.51
N PHE A 160 -10.08 -7.05 0.97
CA PHE A 160 -8.65 -7.26 0.71
C PHE A 160 -8.08 -6.35 -0.40
N GLN A 161 -6.76 -6.22 -0.42
CA GLN A 161 -6.01 -5.58 -1.49
C GLN A 161 -5.62 -6.63 -2.55
N VAL A 162 -5.54 -6.25 -3.82
CA VAL A 162 -5.29 -7.14 -4.98
C VAL A 162 -4.07 -8.08 -4.84
N VAL A 163 -3.15 -7.79 -3.94
CA VAL A 163 -2.00 -8.67 -3.67
C VAL A 163 -2.42 -10.09 -3.28
N TRP A 164 -3.56 -10.21 -2.57
CA TRP A 164 -4.04 -11.51 -2.11
C TRP A 164 -4.67 -12.33 -3.24
N GLU A 165 -5.32 -11.68 -4.24
CA GLU A 165 -5.69 -12.34 -5.49
C GLU A 165 -4.47 -12.82 -6.26
N LYS A 166 -3.43 -11.96 -6.37
CA LYS A 166 -2.17 -12.35 -7.01
C LYS A 166 -1.51 -13.52 -6.28
N PHE A 167 -1.50 -13.50 -4.94
CA PHE A 167 -0.98 -14.60 -4.16
C PHE A 167 -1.74 -15.91 -4.46
N ALA A 168 -3.07 -15.87 -4.42
CA ALA A 168 -3.92 -17.02 -4.74
C ALA A 168 -3.64 -17.58 -6.13
N GLN A 169 -3.59 -16.72 -7.15
CA GLN A 169 -3.39 -17.12 -8.55
C GLN A 169 -1.98 -17.65 -8.81
N LEU A 170 -0.94 -16.96 -8.31
CA LEU A 170 0.45 -17.31 -8.62
C LEU A 170 0.91 -18.58 -7.91
N TRP A 171 0.42 -18.84 -6.71
CA TRP A 171 0.76 -20.06 -5.94
C TRP A 171 -0.35 -21.12 -6.00
N GLN A 172 -1.42 -20.90 -6.78
CA GLN A 172 -2.54 -21.85 -6.94
C GLN A 172 -3.14 -22.25 -5.58
N ILE A 173 -3.36 -21.25 -4.72
CA ILE A 173 -3.95 -21.43 -3.39
C ILE A 173 -5.37 -20.87 -3.42
N GLU A 174 -6.35 -21.66 -2.98
CA GLU A 174 -7.74 -21.22 -2.91
C GLU A 174 -7.89 -20.05 -1.93
N MET A 175 -8.47 -18.93 -2.40
CA MET A 175 -8.83 -17.79 -1.55
C MET A 175 -10.31 -17.87 -1.17
N ARG A 176 -10.61 -18.01 0.11
CA ARG A 176 -11.95 -18.01 0.67
C ARG A 176 -12.23 -16.65 1.31
N THR A 177 -13.29 -15.97 0.84
CA THR A 177 -13.59 -14.61 1.27
C THR A 177 -14.78 -14.55 2.21
N VAL A 178 -14.60 -13.86 3.33
CA VAL A 178 -15.69 -13.46 4.21
C VAL A 178 -16.38 -12.25 3.59
N PRO A 179 -17.69 -12.31 3.29
CA PRO A 179 -18.41 -11.22 2.66
C PRO A 179 -18.49 -10.00 3.58
N LEU A 180 -18.40 -8.80 2.99
CA LEU A 180 -18.72 -7.55 3.68
C LEU A 180 -20.21 -7.28 3.63
N THR A 181 -20.76 -6.73 4.71
CA THR A 181 -22.17 -6.33 4.78
C THR A 181 -22.28 -4.88 5.23
N LYS A 182 -23.44 -4.24 5.01
CA LYS A 182 -23.67 -2.88 5.53
C LYS A 182 -23.56 -2.77 7.06
N LYS A 183 -23.72 -3.87 7.77
CA LYS A 183 -23.60 -3.93 9.24
C LYS A 183 -22.19 -4.28 9.69
N ASN A 184 -21.46 -5.04 8.89
CA ASN A 184 -20.10 -5.48 9.19
C ASN A 184 -19.22 -5.34 7.94
N ILE A 185 -18.34 -4.36 7.97
CA ILE A 185 -17.40 -4.01 6.89
C ILE A 185 -15.94 -4.35 7.25
N THR A 186 -15.76 -5.21 8.25
CA THR A 186 -14.49 -5.78 8.71
C THR A 186 -14.60 -7.30 8.73
N LEU A 187 -13.49 -8.00 8.92
CA LEU A 187 -13.47 -9.46 9.04
C LEU A 187 -14.28 -9.93 10.25
N ASP A 188 -15.31 -10.72 10.00
CA ASP A 188 -16.06 -11.38 11.05
C ASP A 188 -15.37 -12.68 11.47
N PRO A 189 -14.88 -12.83 12.72
CA PRO A 189 -14.17 -14.03 13.16
C PRO A 189 -14.98 -15.32 13.04
N ALA A 190 -16.28 -15.29 13.33
CA ALA A 190 -17.12 -16.48 13.27
C ALA A 190 -17.32 -16.95 11.82
N GLN A 191 -17.56 -16.01 10.90
CA GLN A 191 -17.65 -16.32 9.47
C GLN A 191 -16.31 -16.79 8.91
N ALA A 192 -15.19 -16.19 9.34
CA ALA A 192 -13.87 -16.62 8.93
C ALA A 192 -13.60 -18.07 9.34
N LEU A 193 -13.91 -18.45 10.58
CA LEU A 193 -13.73 -19.82 11.06
C LEU A 193 -14.67 -20.82 10.37
N ALA A 194 -15.87 -20.40 9.96
CA ALA A 194 -16.80 -21.26 9.21
C ALA A 194 -16.27 -21.63 7.81
N LEU A 195 -15.33 -20.84 7.27
CA LEU A 195 -14.66 -21.11 5.99
C LEU A 195 -13.35 -21.92 6.14
N CYS A 196 -12.91 -22.19 7.38
CA CYS A 196 -11.67 -22.91 7.65
C CYS A 196 -11.88 -24.44 7.65
N ASP A 197 -10.89 -25.15 7.16
CA ASP A 197 -10.77 -26.60 7.20
C ASP A 197 -9.32 -27.05 7.45
N GLU A 198 -9.04 -28.35 7.34
CA GLU A 198 -7.71 -28.93 7.51
C GLU A 198 -6.67 -28.46 6.48
N ASN A 199 -7.13 -27.88 5.35
CA ASN A 199 -6.29 -27.35 4.29
C ASN A 199 -6.04 -25.85 4.42
N THR A 200 -6.63 -25.20 5.43
CA THR A 200 -6.45 -23.78 5.67
C THR A 200 -5.06 -23.48 6.21
N ILE A 201 -4.28 -22.70 5.47
CA ILE A 201 -2.90 -22.34 5.82
C ILE A 201 -2.84 -21.18 6.81
N CYS A 202 -3.71 -20.19 6.64
CA CYS A 202 -3.80 -19.01 7.51
C CYS A 202 -5.13 -18.27 7.33
N ILE A 203 -5.42 -17.38 8.30
CA ILE A 203 -6.41 -16.32 8.17
C ILE A 203 -5.65 -14.99 8.10
N VAL A 204 -6.12 -14.06 7.27
CA VAL A 204 -5.45 -12.78 7.01
C VAL A 204 -6.35 -11.61 7.42
N PRO A 205 -6.29 -11.14 8.68
CA PRO A 205 -6.87 -9.86 9.06
C PRO A 205 -6.02 -8.70 8.54
N ILE A 206 -6.66 -7.54 8.33
CA ILE A 206 -6.04 -6.35 7.73
C ILE A 206 -6.13 -5.18 8.70
N GLU A 207 -4.96 -4.61 9.02
CA GLU A 207 -4.85 -3.39 9.81
C GLU A 207 -4.72 -2.18 8.88
N GLY A 208 -5.82 -1.42 8.75
CA GLY A 208 -5.97 -0.33 7.80
C GLY A 208 -6.45 -0.80 6.44
N VAL A 209 -7.65 -1.37 6.41
CA VAL A 209 -8.35 -1.84 5.19
C VAL A 209 -8.36 -0.75 4.12
N THR A 210 -7.85 -1.05 2.95
CA THR A 210 -7.68 -0.08 1.85
C THR A 210 -8.98 0.61 1.44
N TRP A 211 -10.09 -0.11 1.48
CA TRP A 211 -11.40 0.36 1.04
C TRP A 211 -12.08 1.29 2.04
N THR A 212 -11.88 1.07 3.34
CA THR A 212 -12.68 1.71 4.40
C THR A 212 -11.84 2.50 5.41
N GLY A 213 -10.57 2.18 5.55
CA GLY A 213 -9.71 2.73 6.60
C GLY A 213 -9.89 2.09 7.97
N LEU A 214 -10.72 1.07 8.10
CA LEU A 214 -10.96 0.38 9.37
C LEU A 214 -9.92 -0.71 9.62
N ASN A 215 -9.90 -1.21 10.84
CA ASN A 215 -9.05 -2.32 11.28
C ASN A 215 -9.91 -3.54 11.56
N ASP A 216 -9.40 -4.73 11.26
CA ASP A 216 -10.00 -5.99 11.67
C ASP A 216 -9.68 -6.27 13.16
N ASP A 217 -10.56 -6.95 13.88
CA ASP A 217 -10.33 -7.31 15.28
C ASP A 217 -9.47 -8.57 15.39
N VAL A 218 -8.13 -8.38 15.28
CA VAL A 218 -7.15 -9.48 15.33
C VAL A 218 -7.19 -10.21 16.67
N LYS A 219 -7.48 -9.50 17.78
CA LYS A 219 -7.56 -10.11 19.11
C LYS A 219 -8.78 -11.04 19.23
N ALA A 220 -9.94 -10.61 18.78
CA ALA A 220 -11.13 -11.46 18.76
C ALA A 220 -10.91 -12.68 17.86
N LEU A 221 -10.30 -12.48 16.69
CA LEU A 221 -9.94 -13.57 15.77
C LEU A 221 -8.99 -14.58 16.42
N ASP A 222 -7.90 -14.12 17.06
CA ASP A 222 -6.91 -15.01 17.72
C ASP A 222 -7.56 -15.84 18.82
N THR A 223 -8.43 -15.23 19.62
CA THR A 223 -9.16 -15.90 20.69
C THR A 223 -10.09 -16.99 20.15
N ALA A 224 -10.86 -16.67 19.12
CA ALA A 224 -11.78 -17.63 18.49
C ALA A 224 -11.02 -18.74 17.77
N LEU A 225 -9.89 -18.41 17.10
CA LEU A 225 -9.03 -19.36 16.42
C LEU A 225 -8.34 -20.32 17.39
N ASP A 226 -7.96 -19.88 18.59
CA ASP A 226 -7.35 -20.77 19.59
C ASP A 226 -8.34 -21.88 20.02
N ALA A 227 -9.59 -21.52 20.24
CA ALA A 227 -10.65 -22.49 20.55
C ALA A 227 -10.92 -23.44 19.37
N PHE A 228 -10.97 -22.89 18.14
CA PHE A 228 -11.19 -23.66 16.92
C PHE A 228 -10.04 -24.65 16.64
N ASN A 229 -8.79 -24.21 16.72
CA ASN A 229 -7.62 -25.06 16.53
C ASN A 229 -7.57 -26.19 17.55
N LYS A 230 -7.87 -25.91 18.83
CA LYS A 230 -7.93 -26.94 19.88
C LYS A 230 -9.02 -27.99 19.60
N LYS A 231 -10.22 -27.54 19.19
CA LYS A 231 -11.36 -28.41 18.90
C LYS A 231 -11.08 -29.38 17.75
N HIS A 232 -10.41 -28.89 16.68
CA HIS A 232 -10.20 -29.64 15.46
C HIS A 232 -8.78 -30.25 15.34
N ALA A 233 -7.92 -30.02 16.32
CA ALA A 233 -6.49 -30.37 16.27
C ALA A 233 -5.76 -29.74 15.04
N TYR A 234 -6.13 -28.50 14.70
CA TYR A 234 -5.51 -27.74 13.62
C TYR A 234 -4.44 -26.77 14.15
N GLU A 235 -3.57 -26.33 13.26
CA GLU A 235 -2.55 -25.30 13.51
C GLU A 235 -2.67 -24.17 12.47
N ILE A 236 -3.89 -23.71 12.23
CA ILE A 236 -4.13 -22.54 11.38
C ILE A 236 -3.52 -21.33 12.08
N CYS A 237 -2.76 -20.52 11.35
CA CYS A 237 -2.14 -19.31 11.89
C CYS A 237 -2.80 -18.03 11.38
N ILE A 238 -2.38 -16.91 11.94
CA ILE A 238 -2.73 -15.57 11.48
C ILE A 238 -1.49 -14.94 10.86
N HIS A 239 -1.65 -14.43 9.63
CA HIS A 239 -0.74 -13.45 9.04
C HIS A 239 -1.46 -12.10 9.03
N VAL A 240 -0.90 -11.09 9.71
CA VAL A 240 -1.50 -9.75 9.72
C VAL A 240 -0.96 -8.93 8.54
N ASP A 241 -1.86 -8.55 7.63
CA ASP A 241 -1.58 -7.52 6.62
C ASP A 241 -1.70 -6.14 7.27
N ALA A 242 -0.59 -5.63 7.77
CA ALA A 242 -0.49 -4.31 8.38
C ALA A 242 0.19 -3.30 7.43
N ALA A 243 -0.07 -3.44 6.11
CA ALA A 243 0.52 -2.56 5.11
C ALA A 243 0.33 -1.06 5.43
N THR A 244 -0.77 -0.71 6.05
CA THR A 244 -1.09 0.65 6.53
C THR A 244 -0.88 0.75 8.04
N GLY A 245 -1.53 -0.12 8.82
CA GLY A 245 -1.61 -0.04 10.29
C GLY A 245 -0.29 -0.30 11.01
N GLY A 246 0.66 -1.03 10.39
CA GLY A 246 1.92 -1.41 11.05
C GLY A 246 2.79 -0.26 11.52
N PHE A 247 2.65 0.94 10.90
CA PHE A 247 3.30 2.19 11.31
C PHE A 247 2.32 3.24 11.88
N ILE A 248 1.10 2.85 12.19
CA ILE A 248 0.09 3.73 12.82
C ILE A 248 -0.22 3.22 14.22
N LEU A 249 -0.68 1.97 14.33
CA LEU A 249 -1.18 1.39 15.56
C LEU A 249 -0.20 1.45 16.74
N PRO A 250 1.09 1.08 16.57
CA PRO A 250 2.05 1.12 17.69
C PRO A 250 2.26 2.52 18.29
N PHE A 251 2.09 3.56 17.48
CA PHE A 251 2.32 4.93 17.90
C PHE A 251 1.07 5.60 18.47
N LEU A 252 -0.11 5.33 17.89
CA LEU A 252 -1.37 5.97 18.29
C LEU A 252 -2.19 5.15 19.28
N TYR A 253 -2.10 3.83 19.22
CA TYR A 253 -2.93 2.89 19.96
C TYR A 253 -2.09 1.75 20.57
N PRO A 254 -1.05 2.05 21.40
CA PRO A 254 -0.12 1.04 21.92
C PRO A 254 -0.80 -0.05 22.77
N ASP A 255 -1.96 0.28 23.35
CA ASP A 255 -2.73 -0.66 24.19
C ASP A 255 -3.59 -1.63 23.38
N VAL A 256 -3.83 -1.36 22.09
CA VAL A 256 -4.55 -2.26 21.19
C VAL A 256 -3.66 -3.47 20.88
N VAL A 257 -4.18 -4.66 21.14
CA VAL A 257 -3.45 -5.91 20.95
C VAL A 257 -3.83 -6.53 19.61
N TRP A 258 -2.95 -6.42 18.63
CA TRP A 258 -3.14 -6.91 17.26
C TRP A 258 -1.90 -7.65 16.72
N ASP A 259 -0.80 -7.64 17.46
CA ASP A 259 0.54 -7.99 17.06
C ASP A 259 1.03 -9.32 17.68
N PHE A 260 2.34 -9.52 17.75
CA PHE A 260 2.96 -10.74 18.26
C PHE A 260 2.67 -11.07 19.73
N ARG A 261 1.98 -10.22 20.48
CA ARG A 261 1.42 -10.57 21.79
C ARG A 261 0.34 -11.64 21.69
N LEU A 262 -0.31 -11.78 20.53
CA LEU A 262 -1.33 -12.80 20.25
C LEU A 262 -0.70 -14.13 19.91
N LYS A 263 -1.36 -15.21 20.29
CA LYS A 263 -0.80 -16.58 20.19
C LYS A 263 -0.57 -17.00 18.74
N TRP A 264 -1.57 -16.82 17.87
CA TRP A 264 -1.60 -17.35 16.53
C TRP A 264 -1.10 -16.36 15.47
N VAL A 265 -0.80 -15.12 15.84
CA VAL A 265 -0.13 -14.17 14.95
C VAL A 265 1.32 -14.59 14.78
N LEU A 266 1.66 -15.20 13.64
CA LEU A 266 2.99 -15.77 13.38
C LEU A 266 3.82 -14.93 12.41
N SER A 267 3.19 -14.04 11.62
CA SER A 267 3.89 -13.11 10.75
C SER A 267 3.08 -11.83 10.56
N ILE A 268 3.78 -10.71 10.35
CA ILE A 268 3.22 -9.38 10.11
C ILE A 268 3.96 -8.77 8.94
N SER A 269 3.23 -8.26 7.93
CA SER A 269 3.78 -7.50 6.82
C SER A 269 3.39 -6.02 6.89
N THR A 270 4.24 -5.12 6.41
CA THR A 270 3.96 -3.68 6.35
C THR A 270 4.61 -3.01 5.16
N SER A 271 4.13 -1.80 4.82
CA SER A 271 4.76 -0.92 3.83
C SER A 271 5.59 0.16 4.53
N GLY A 272 6.90 0.07 4.43
CA GLY A 272 7.79 1.17 4.84
C GLY A 272 7.55 2.44 4.03
N HIS A 273 7.13 2.28 2.77
CA HIS A 273 6.85 3.38 1.86
C HIS A 273 5.46 4.03 2.00
N LYS A 274 4.63 3.60 2.97
CA LYS A 274 3.38 4.27 3.35
C LYS A 274 3.62 5.10 4.62
N PHE A 275 3.07 4.70 5.73
CA PHE A 275 3.23 5.39 7.01
C PHE A 275 4.58 5.12 7.72
N GLY A 276 5.46 4.29 7.13
CA GLY A 276 6.87 4.21 7.48
C GLY A 276 7.70 5.40 7.00
N LEU A 277 7.10 6.30 6.20
CA LEU A 277 7.62 7.61 5.79
C LEU A 277 8.86 7.56 4.90
N VAL A 278 8.96 6.55 4.04
CA VAL A 278 10.03 6.39 3.04
C VAL A 278 9.43 6.41 1.63
N TYR A 279 10.16 6.91 0.65
CA TYR A 279 9.73 6.89 -0.75
C TYR A 279 9.45 5.47 -1.28
N PRO A 280 8.69 5.32 -2.39
CA PRO A 280 8.25 4.03 -2.93
C PRO A 280 9.36 2.98 -3.08
N GLY A 281 8.98 1.70 -2.97
CA GLY A 281 9.88 0.56 -3.16
C GLY A 281 10.33 -0.11 -1.87
N LEU A 282 9.59 0.05 -0.76
CA LEU A 282 9.96 -0.52 0.54
C LEU A 282 8.78 -1.21 1.23
N GLY A 283 8.97 -2.47 1.56
CA GLY A 283 8.12 -3.27 2.43
C GLY A 283 8.94 -4.07 3.42
N TRP A 284 8.30 -4.53 4.46
CA TRP A 284 8.91 -5.31 5.51
C TRP A 284 8.00 -6.46 5.93
N ILE A 285 8.60 -7.60 6.25
CA ILE A 285 7.94 -8.69 6.94
C ILE A 285 8.75 -9.06 8.17
N CYS A 286 8.05 -9.36 9.27
CA CYS A 286 8.63 -10.00 10.45
C CYS A 286 7.86 -11.27 10.78
N TRP A 287 8.57 -12.28 11.26
CA TRP A 287 8.00 -13.46 11.89
C TRP A 287 8.16 -13.36 13.41
N LYS A 288 7.20 -13.93 14.12
CA LYS A 288 7.18 -13.95 15.58
C LYS A 288 8.45 -14.58 16.20
N ASP A 289 9.01 -15.59 15.53
CA ASP A 289 10.18 -16.35 15.92
C ASP A 289 10.80 -16.97 14.67
N LYS A 290 12.11 -17.24 14.67
CA LYS A 290 12.84 -17.87 13.56
C LYS A 290 12.26 -19.22 13.14
N LYS A 291 11.72 -20.00 14.08
CA LYS A 291 11.07 -21.29 13.79
C LYS A 291 9.86 -21.18 12.86
N TYR A 292 9.26 -19.98 12.72
CA TYR A 292 8.14 -19.73 11.81
C TYR A 292 8.58 -19.31 10.41
N LEU A 293 9.87 -19.09 10.19
CA LEU A 293 10.47 -18.91 8.88
C LEU A 293 10.95 -20.27 8.36
N PRO A 294 10.28 -20.90 7.39
CA PRO A 294 10.69 -22.20 6.85
C PRO A 294 12.08 -22.12 6.23
N GLY A 295 12.94 -23.12 6.52
CA GLY A 295 14.28 -23.20 5.92
C GLY A 295 14.27 -23.26 4.39
N SER A 296 13.21 -23.81 3.79
CA SER A 296 13.01 -23.85 2.35
C SER A 296 12.72 -22.48 1.69
N MET A 297 12.52 -21.41 2.47
CA MET A 297 12.46 -20.03 1.97
C MET A 297 13.84 -19.38 1.87
N SER A 298 14.86 -20.01 2.41
CA SER A 298 16.21 -19.47 2.38
C SER A 298 16.96 -20.05 1.19
N PHE A 299 17.43 -19.19 0.30
CA PHE A 299 18.21 -19.55 -0.88
C PHE A 299 19.66 -19.15 -0.65
N SER A 300 20.58 -20.12 -0.79
CA SER A 300 22.01 -19.85 -0.68
C SER A 300 22.63 -19.77 -2.07
N VAL A 301 23.41 -18.75 -2.31
CA VAL A 301 24.22 -18.55 -3.53
C VAL A 301 25.65 -18.29 -3.14
N ASN A 302 26.62 -18.82 -3.89
CA ASN A 302 28.06 -18.72 -3.60
C ASN A 302 28.88 -18.04 -4.69
N TYR A 303 28.29 -17.70 -5.83
CA TYR A 303 29.01 -17.11 -6.97
C TYR A 303 29.36 -15.62 -6.79
N LEU A 304 28.91 -15.00 -5.70
CA LEU A 304 29.25 -13.62 -5.32
C LEU A 304 30.43 -13.56 -4.31
N GLY A 305 31.16 -14.66 -4.14
CA GLY A 305 32.36 -14.73 -3.29
C GLY A 305 32.10 -15.15 -1.84
N ALA A 306 30.83 -15.40 -1.45
CA ALA A 306 30.45 -15.96 -0.16
C ALA A 306 29.11 -16.66 -0.25
N ASP A 307 28.78 -17.49 0.77
CA ASP A 307 27.45 -18.08 0.91
C ASP A 307 26.47 -17.03 1.44
N ILE A 308 25.55 -16.60 0.56
CA ILE A 308 24.54 -15.60 0.89
C ILE A 308 23.20 -16.31 1.05
N THR A 309 22.53 -16.07 2.17
CA THR A 309 21.19 -16.60 2.44
C THR A 309 20.14 -15.51 2.28
N GLN A 310 19.21 -15.71 1.34
CA GLN A 310 18.15 -14.73 1.04
C GLN A 310 16.76 -15.33 1.18
N VAL A 311 15.81 -14.51 1.63
CA VAL A 311 14.40 -14.86 1.81
C VAL A 311 13.49 -14.14 0.80
N GLY A 312 13.92 -13.02 0.23
CA GLY A 312 13.13 -12.21 -0.71
C GLY A 312 12.85 -12.90 -2.04
N LEU A 313 11.79 -12.51 -2.72
CA LEU A 313 11.46 -12.96 -4.08
C LEU A 313 12.37 -12.31 -5.14
N ASN A 314 12.81 -11.08 -4.89
CA ASN A 314 13.67 -10.33 -5.80
C ASN A 314 15.15 -10.55 -5.44
N PHE A 315 15.98 -10.69 -6.46
CA PHE A 315 17.43 -10.80 -6.28
C PHE A 315 18.05 -9.41 -6.09
N SER A 316 18.27 -8.67 -7.17
CA SER A 316 18.81 -7.29 -7.09
C SER A 316 17.78 -6.34 -6.47
N ARG A 317 18.22 -5.52 -5.50
CA ARG A 317 17.36 -4.58 -4.75
C ARG A 317 18.13 -3.30 -4.43
N PRO A 318 17.47 -2.12 -4.49
CA PRO A 318 18.11 -0.87 -4.12
C PRO A 318 18.35 -0.79 -2.61
N ALA A 319 19.53 -0.29 -2.21
CA ALA A 319 19.85 -0.04 -0.81
C ALA A 319 19.24 1.27 -0.28
N ALA A 320 18.98 2.24 -1.15
CA ALA A 320 18.54 3.58 -0.79
C ALA A 320 17.30 3.57 0.13
N GLN A 321 16.35 2.66 -0.10
CA GLN A 321 15.13 2.55 0.73
C GLN A 321 15.43 2.04 2.14
N VAL A 322 16.39 1.12 2.32
CA VAL A 322 16.83 0.65 3.63
C VAL A 322 17.45 1.79 4.42
N LEU A 323 18.33 2.56 3.77
CA LEU A 323 18.95 3.75 4.35
C LEU A 323 17.92 4.80 4.72
N GLY A 324 16.95 5.05 3.84
CA GLY A 324 15.83 5.95 4.11
C GLY A 324 15.02 5.53 5.34
N GLN A 325 14.71 4.23 5.49
CA GLN A 325 13.97 3.74 6.67
C GLN A 325 14.79 3.85 7.96
N TYR A 326 16.05 3.46 7.92
CA TYR A 326 16.92 3.57 9.09
C TYR A 326 17.14 5.02 9.50
N TYR A 327 17.33 5.93 8.52
CA TYR A 327 17.39 7.37 8.75
C TYR A 327 16.14 7.87 9.46
N GLN A 328 14.94 7.50 8.97
CA GLN A 328 13.68 7.91 9.59
C GLN A 328 13.55 7.40 11.04
N PHE A 329 13.99 6.17 11.32
CA PHE A 329 13.99 5.65 12.67
C PHE A 329 14.90 6.44 13.62
N ILE A 330 16.10 6.82 13.15
CA ILE A 330 17.04 7.61 13.93
C ILE A 330 16.54 9.03 14.13
N ARG A 331 16.13 9.70 13.04
CA ARG A 331 15.74 11.10 13.03
C ARG A 331 14.48 11.37 13.84
N LEU A 332 13.46 10.56 13.64
CA LEU A 332 12.15 10.77 14.24
C LEU A 332 12.06 10.13 15.63
N GLY A 333 12.65 8.94 15.78
CA GLY A 333 12.41 8.14 16.98
C GLY A 333 10.92 7.88 17.20
N PHE A 334 10.56 7.31 18.33
CA PHE A 334 9.15 7.02 18.67
C PHE A 334 8.30 8.29 18.73
N LYS A 335 8.80 9.36 19.35
CA LYS A 335 8.05 10.62 19.53
C LYS A 335 7.73 11.29 18.20
N GLY A 336 8.71 11.40 17.30
CA GLY A 336 8.52 12.02 15.99
C GLY A 336 7.52 11.25 15.12
N TYR A 337 7.60 9.90 15.09
CA TYR A 337 6.57 9.09 14.43
C TYR A 337 5.19 9.33 15.03
N LYS A 338 5.07 9.30 16.37
CA LYS A 338 3.81 9.57 17.06
C LYS A 338 3.24 10.94 16.70
N GLU A 339 4.05 11.98 16.69
CA GLU A 339 3.64 13.35 16.34
C GLU A 339 3.13 13.43 14.90
N ILE A 340 3.85 12.86 13.93
CA ILE A 340 3.46 12.87 12.52
C ILE A 340 2.14 12.11 12.31
N GLN A 341 2.02 10.90 12.88
CA GLN A 341 0.79 10.11 12.76
C GLN A 341 -0.38 10.79 13.49
N THR A 342 -0.14 11.41 14.66
CA THR A 342 -1.16 12.19 15.37
C THR A 342 -1.64 13.38 14.54
N ASN A 343 -0.73 14.09 13.88
CA ASN A 343 -1.10 15.20 13.02
C ASN A 343 -1.91 14.75 11.81
N SER A 344 -1.48 13.70 11.11
CA SER A 344 -2.23 13.10 9.99
C SER A 344 -3.63 12.67 10.43
N MET A 345 -3.75 12.05 11.60
CA MET A 345 -5.03 11.65 12.18
C MET A 345 -5.91 12.87 12.53
N ARG A 346 -5.32 13.94 13.09
CA ARG A 346 -6.07 15.18 13.42
C ARG A 346 -6.64 15.82 12.16
N ILE A 347 -5.86 15.89 11.08
CA ILE A 347 -6.31 16.43 9.79
C ILE A 347 -7.40 15.54 9.18
N ALA A 348 -7.24 14.22 9.23
CA ALA A 348 -8.24 13.27 8.74
C ALA A 348 -9.58 13.41 9.50
N LYS A 349 -9.55 13.49 10.82
CA LYS A 349 -10.75 13.73 11.67
C LYS A 349 -11.41 15.06 11.33
N TYR A 350 -10.62 16.10 11.15
CA TYR A 350 -11.11 17.39 10.72
C TYR A 350 -11.83 17.32 9.36
N ALA A 351 -11.19 16.72 8.35
CA ALA A 351 -11.80 16.57 7.04
C ALA A 351 -13.08 15.73 7.08
N HIS A 352 -13.07 14.63 7.84
CA HIS A 352 -14.25 13.79 8.07
C HIS A 352 -15.41 14.60 8.65
N GLU A 353 -15.17 15.43 9.65
CA GLU A 353 -16.18 16.29 10.27
C GLU A 353 -16.73 17.33 9.26
N GLN A 354 -15.85 18.01 8.51
CA GLN A 354 -16.26 19.05 7.57
C GLN A 354 -17.06 18.45 6.39
N ILE A 355 -16.62 17.34 5.82
CA ILE A 355 -17.32 16.63 4.74
C ILE A 355 -18.69 16.14 5.23
N GLY A 356 -18.78 15.61 6.43
CA GLY A 356 -20.05 15.19 7.03
C GLY A 356 -21.06 16.34 7.24
N LYS A 357 -20.58 17.59 7.36
CA LYS A 357 -21.41 18.79 7.45
C LYS A 357 -21.86 19.32 6.07
N MET A 358 -21.20 18.94 4.99
CA MET A 358 -21.64 19.29 3.64
C MET A 358 -22.96 18.59 3.33
N GLY A 359 -23.93 19.31 2.80
CA GLY A 359 -25.32 18.87 2.61
C GLY A 359 -25.51 17.46 2.03
N PRO A 360 -24.84 17.10 0.90
CA PRO A 360 -25.10 15.86 0.20
C PRO A 360 -24.44 14.61 0.81
N PHE A 361 -23.45 14.74 1.69
CA PHE A 361 -22.60 13.62 2.10
C PHE A 361 -22.96 12.98 3.43
N LEU A 362 -22.64 11.70 3.55
CA LEU A 362 -22.68 10.93 4.77
C LEU A 362 -21.37 10.13 4.90
N ASN A 363 -20.68 10.27 6.01
CA ASN A 363 -19.49 9.48 6.30
C ASN A 363 -19.89 8.00 6.52
N TYR A 364 -19.11 7.08 5.99
CA TYR A 364 -19.41 5.65 6.10
C TYR A 364 -19.18 5.13 7.53
N SER A 365 -18.10 5.55 8.18
CA SER A 365 -17.81 5.23 9.57
C SER A 365 -18.06 6.44 10.47
N LYS A 366 -18.51 6.19 11.71
CA LYS A 366 -18.67 7.25 12.71
C LYS A 366 -17.31 7.81 13.18
N GLU A 367 -16.29 6.96 13.18
CA GLU A 367 -14.96 7.28 13.68
C GLU A 367 -13.89 7.07 12.62
N VAL A 368 -12.83 7.86 12.71
CA VAL A 368 -11.61 7.75 11.94
C VAL A 368 -10.57 7.06 12.81
N VAL A 369 -10.20 5.82 12.48
CA VAL A 369 -9.24 5.00 13.24
C VAL A 369 -7.84 4.92 12.61
N ASN A 370 -7.76 5.19 11.31
CA ASN A 370 -6.54 5.43 10.56
C ASN A 370 -6.64 6.79 9.86
N PRO A 371 -5.55 7.43 9.41
CA PRO A 371 -5.62 8.74 8.77
C PRO A 371 -6.18 8.63 7.33
N LEU A 372 -7.28 7.94 7.18
CA LEU A 372 -8.08 7.81 5.96
C LEU A 372 -9.53 7.50 6.33
N PHE A 373 -10.44 7.89 5.47
CA PHE A 373 -11.86 7.62 5.64
C PHE A 373 -12.59 7.70 4.29
N ILE A 374 -13.81 7.17 4.27
CA ILE A 374 -14.70 7.17 3.11
C ILE A 374 -16.04 7.82 3.43
N TRP A 375 -16.66 8.39 2.39
CA TRP A 375 -18.00 8.94 2.45
C TRP A 375 -18.78 8.61 1.16
N TYR A 376 -20.09 8.77 1.21
CA TYR A 376 -21.00 8.53 0.10
C TYR A 376 -22.12 9.58 0.06
N LEU A 377 -22.90 9.60 -1.00
CA LEU A 377 -24.10 10.44 -1.08
C LEU A 377 -25.19 9.91 -0.15
N LYS A 378 -25.87 10.80 0.59
CA LYS A 378 -27.05 10.44 1.37
C LYS A 378 -28.07 9.76 0.45
N PRO A 379 -28.71 8.64 0.83
CA PRO A 379 -29.60 7.90 -0.06
C PRO A 379 -30.77 8.74 -0.60
N GLU A 380 -31.32 9.63 0.21
CA GLU A 380 -32.40 10.54 -0.17
C GLU A 380 -31.95 11.66 -1.10
N TYR A 381 -30.69 12.06 -1.02
CA TYR A 381 -30.07 13.02 -1.91
C TYR A 381 -29.67 12.36 -3.24
N ASP A 382 -29.04 11.19 -3.17
CA ASP A 382 -28.59 10.42 -4.34
C ASP A 382 -29.74 10.13 -5.32
N LYS A 383 -30.92 9.78 -4.79
CA LYS A 383 -32.14 9.56 -5.61
C LYS A 383 -32.56 10.77 -6.47
N LYS A 384 -32.21 11.97 -6.06
CA LYS A 384 -32.63 13.23 -6.72
C LYS A 384 -31.48 13.91 -7.45
N ALA A 385 -30.25 13.55 -7.13
CA ALA A 385 -29.06 14.15 -7.71
C ALA A 385 -28.95 13.86 -9.20
N LYS A 386 -28.58 14.85 -9.98
CA LYS A 386 -28.30 14.73 -11.41
C LYS A 386 -26.84 14.37 -11.70
N TRP A 387 -26.07 14.14 -10.66
CA TRP A 387 -24.65 13.85 -10.69
C TRP A 387 -24.29 12.70 -9.73
N THR A 388 -23.08 12.17 -9.87
CA THR A 388 -22.53 11.07 -9.07
C THR A 388 -21.21 11.48 -8.41
N LEU A 389 -20.69 10.66 -7.49
CA LEU A 389 -19.36 10.91 -6.93
C LEU A 389 -18.22 10.81 -7.98
N PHE A 390 -18.45 10.13 -9.10
CA PHE A 390 -17.49 10.15 -10.23
C PHE A 390 -17.42 11.51 -10.91
N ASP A 391 -18.55 12.24 -10.98
CA ASP A 391 -18.58 13.60 -11.51
C ASP A 391 -17.86 14.56 -10.56
N LEU A 392 -18.05 14.40 -9.25
CA LEU A 392 -17.31 15.17 -8.25
C LEU A 392 -15.79 14.89 -8.32
N GLN A 393 -15.38 13.62 -8.49
CA GLN A 393 -13.98 13.29 -8.75
C GLN A 393 -13.45 14.04 -9.97
N ALA A 394 -14.18 14.05 -11.09
CA ALA A 394 -13.77 14.74 -12.31
C ALA A 394 -13.63 16.25 -12.08
N LYS A 395 -14.55 16.87 -11.35
CA LYS A 395 -14.48 18.28 -10.99
C LYS A 395 -13.28 18.62 -10.12
N LEU A 396 -12.97 17.80 -9.12
CA LEU A 396 -11.79 17.99 -8.27
C LEU A 396 -10.48 17.84 -9.07
N GLN A 397 -10.46 16.99 -10.10
CA GLN A 397 -9.31 16.86 -11.00
C GLN A 397 -9.04 18.12 -11.81
N GLU A 398 -10.06 18.92 -12.14
CA GLU A 398 -9.89 20.23 -12.80
C GLU A 398 -9.05 21.19 -11.94
N SER A 399 -9.13 21.09 -10.61
CA SER A 399 -8.28 21.81 -9.64
C SER A 399 -7.00 21.06 -9.26
N GLY A 400 -6.68 19.96 -9.94
CA GLY A 400 -5.46 19.16 -9.71
C GLY A 400 -5.57 18.11 -8.60
N TRP A 401 -6.69 18.03 -7.88
CA TRP A 401 -6.87 17.06 -6.80
C TRP A 401 -7.19 15.67 -7.32
N MET A 402 -6.48 14.66 -6.83
CA MET A 402 -6.82 13.25 -7.06
C MET A 402 -7.52 12.68 -5.82
N VAL A 403 -8.84 12.72 -5.81
CA VAL A 403 -9.72 12.13 -4.78
C VAL A 403 -10.56 11.05 -5.44
N PRO A 404 -10.29 9.74 -5.20
CA PRO A 404 -10.91 8.67 -5.97
C PRO A 404 -12.35 8.41 -5.53
N ALA A 405 -13.23 8.20 -6.52
CA ALA A 405 -14.55 7.59 -6.37
C ALA A 405 -14.48 6.13 -6.86
N TYR A 406 -15.10 5.21 -6.14
CA TYR A 406 -15.13 3.78 -6.50
C TYR A 406 -16.30 3.08 -5.83
N THR A 407 -16.64 1.89 -6.35
CA THR A 407 -17.62 1.00 -5.68
C THR A 407 -16.90 0.16 -4.62
N LEU A 408 -17.57 -0.11 -3.51
CA LEU A 408 -17.09 -1.06 -2.50
C LEU A 408 -16.98 -2.47 -3.11
N PRO A 409 -16.15 -3.36 -2.52
CA PRO A 409 -16.03 -4.73 -3.01
C PRO A 409 -17.30 -5.55 -2.78
N ASN A 410 -17.28 -6.78 -3.29
CA ASN A 410 -18.36 -7.79 -3.30
C ASN A 410 -19.44 -7.63 -2.23
N ASP A 411 -20.70 -7.81 -2.60
CA ASP A 411 -21.92 -7.63 -1.80
C ASP A 411 -22.28 -6.17 -1.45
N LEU A 412 -21.34 -5.22 -1.66
CA LEU A 412 -21.53 -3.78 -1.53
C LEU A 412 -21.16 -3.03 -2.82
N ASP A 413 -21.03 -3.74 -3.95
CA ASP A 413 -20.56 -3.23 -5.24
C ASP A 413 -21.52 -2.21 -5.90
N THR A 414 -22.71 -2.03 -5.37
CA THR A 414 -23.65 -0.95 -5.73
C THR A 414 -23.42 0.35 -4.95
N THR A 415 -22.60 0.31 -3.89
CA THR A 415 -22.31 1.48 -3.05
C THR A 415 -21.10 2.22 -3.57
N VAL A 416 -21.30 3.40 -4.15
CA VAL A 416 -20.22 4.29 -4.60
C VAL A 416 -19.76 5.14 -3.42
N VAL A 417 -18.45 5.20 -3.21
CA VAL A 417 -17.81 5.99 -2.16
C VAL A 417 -16.68 6.82 -2.73
N MET A 418 -16.29 7.88 -2.02
CA MET A 418 -15.01 8.56 -2.20
C MET A 418 -14.12 8.36 -0.98
N ARG A 419 -12.81 8.45 -1.15
CA ARG A 419 -11.81 8.26 -0.09
C ARG A 419 -10.74 9.33 -0.12
N ILE A 420 -10.32 9.75 1.07
CA ILE A 420 -9.13 10.55 1.29
C ILE A 420 -8.14 9.76 2.16
N VAL A 421 -6.86 9.79 1.76
CA VAL A 421 -5.73 9.32 2.56
C VAL A 421 -4.90 10.53 2.97
N VAL A 422 -4.84 10.80 4.27
CA VAL A 422 -4.07 11.92 4.84
C VAL A 422 -2.68 11.43 5.25
N ARG A 423 -1.66 11.89 4.52
CA ARG A 423 -0.25 11.51 4.74
C ARG A 423 0.55 12.69 5.25
N GLN A 424 1.77 12.42 5.71
CA GLN A 424 2.77 13.46 5.96
C GLN A 424 2.88 14.41 4.75
N GLY A 425 2.95 15.72 5.01
CA GLY A 425 2.97 16.75 3.97
C GLY A 425 1.61 17.32 3.60
N MET A 426 0.51 16.75 4.11
CA MET A 426 -0.83 17.36 4.03
C MET A 426 -1.04 18.24 5.25
N GLY A 427 -1.00 19.56 5.06
CA GLY A 427 -1.28 20.55 6.10
C GLY A 427 -2.77 20.85 6.24
N ARG A 428 -3.12 21.58 7.30
CA ARG A 428 -4.48 22.06 7.52
C ARG A 428 -4.91 23.05 6.43
N ASP A 429 -4.01 23.92 6.01
CA ASP A 429 -4.17 24.88 4.92
C ASP A 429 -4.55 24.21 3.60
N MET A 430 -3.80 23.17 3.21
CA MET A 430 -4.11 22.38 2.00
C MET A 430 -5.47 21.66 2.12
N MET A 431 -5.81 21.16 3.30
CA MET A 431 -7.11 20.52 3.52
C MET A 431 -8.25 21.54 3.41
N ASP A 432 -8.07 22.76 3.92
CA ASP A 432 -9.07 23.82 3.80
C ASP A 432 -9.28 24.25 2.34
N ILE A 433 -8.21 24.29 1.52
CA ILE A 433 -8.32 24.52 0.07
C ILE A 433 -9.13 23.41 -0.61
N LEU A 434 -8.79 22.13 -0.35
CA LEU A 434 -9.56 21.01 -0.89
C LEU A 434 -11.05 21.08 -0.52
N LEU A 435 -11.36 21.38 0.74
CA LEU A 435 -12.74 21.47 1.22
C LEU A 435 -13.50 22.63 0.53
N SER A 436 -12.82 23.75 0.28
CA SER A 436 -13.36 24.88 -0.49
C SER A 436 -13.63 24.50 -1.94
N ASP A 437 -12.67 23.86 -2.62
CA ASP A 437 -12.83 23.38 -3.99
C ASP A 437 -13.95 22.34 -4.11
N MET A 438 -14.06 21.46 -3.12
CA MET A 438 -15.11 20.46 -3.04
C MET A 438 -16.50 21.11 -2.89
N GLN A 439 -16.64 22.14 -2.06
CA GLN A 439 -17.89 22.89 -1.90
C GLN A 439 -18.26 23.63 -3.19
N ALA A 440 -17.29 24.23 -3.87
CA ALA A 440 -17.50 24.90 -5.16
C ALA A 440 -17.96 23.89 -6.24
N ALA A 441 -17.27 22.75 -6.34
CA ALA A 441 -17.62 21.67 -7.26
C ALA A 441 -19.04 21.13 -7.03
N VAL A 442 -19.42 20.91 -5.76
CA VAL A 442 -20.80 20.49 -5.41
C VAL A 442 -21.80 21.56 -5.85
N SER A 443 -21.53 22.84 -5.57
CA SER A 443 -22.41 23.94 -5.94
C SER A 443 -22.60 24.08 -7.46
N GLU A 444 -21.58 23.74 -8.26
CA GLU A 444 -21.69 23.69 -9.73
C GLU A 444 -22.53 22.49 -10.18
N LEU A 445 -22.28 21.30 -9.61
CA LEU A 445 -23.00 20.08 -9.95
C LEU A 445 -24.49 20.17 -9.58
N GLU A 446 -24.84 20.89 -8.53
CA GLU A 446 -26.23 21.11 -8.13
C GLU A 446 -27.03 22.02 -9.11
N LYS A 447 -26.33 22.84 -9.91
CA LYS A 447 -26.96 23.71 -10.93
C LYS A 447 -27.27 22.99 -12.25
N LEU A 448 -26.90 21.74 -12.42
CA LEU A 448 -27.14 20.98 -13.64
C LEU A 448 -28.64 20.89 -13.94
N GLU A 449 -29.03 21.25 -15.16
CA GLU A 449 -30.42 21.11 -15.63
C GLU A 449 -30.78 19.68 -16.01
N TYR A 450 -29.77 18.91 -16.48
CA TYR A 450 -29.91 17.52 -16.93
C TYR A 450 -28.94 16.59 -16.21
N PRO A 451 -29.30 15.29 -16.07
CA PRO A 451 -28.38 14.30 -15.51
C PRO A 451 -27.09 14.16 -16.33
N THR A 452 -25.98 13.93 -15.63
CA THR A 452 -24.70 13.60 -16.26
C THR A 452 -24.73 12.23 -16.94
N THR A 453 -23.80 11.98 -17.85
CA THR A 453 -23.68 10.66 -18.51
C THR A 453 -23.40 9.55 -17.53
N THR A 454 -22.61 9.81 -16.48
CA THR A 454 -22.33 8.86 -15.38
C THR A 454 -23.59 8.56 -14.57
N ARG A 455 -24.43 9.57 -14.32
CA ARG A 455 -25.71 9.39 -13.64
C ARG A 455 -26.67 8.53 -14.46
N LEU A 456 -26.82 8.83 -15.75
CA LEU A 456 -27.66 8.04 -16.65
C LEU A 456 -27.20 6.59 -16.78
N ALA A 457 -25.87 6.34 -16.82
CA ALA A 457 -25.31 4.99 -16.83
C ALA A 457 -25.62 4.24 -15.52
N GLN A 458 -25.53 4.91 -14.38
CA GLN A 458 -25.87 4.33 -13.08
C GLN A 458 -27.36 3.95 -12.99
N GLU A 459 -28.25 4.79 -13.49
CA GLU A 459 -29.73 4.55 -13.52
C GLU A 459 -30.12 3.36 -14.41
N ARG A 460 -29.35 3.09 -15.48
CA ARG A 460 -29.56 1.94 -16.37
C ARG A 460 -28.98 0.64 -15.82
N ASN A 461 -28.48 0.60 -14.58
CA ASN A 461 -27.71 -0.52 -14.02
C ASN A 461 -26.53 -0.94 -14.92
N GLU A 462 -26.10 -0.08 -15.81
CA GLU A 462 -24.85 -0.26 -16.54
C GLU A 462 -23.74 -0.22 -15.46
N LYS A 463 -23.07 -1.36 -15.24
CA LYS A 463 -21.87 -1.35 -14.41
C LYS A 463 -21.00 -0.22 -14.95
N PRO A 464 -20.57 0.75 -14.10
CA PRO A 464 -19.69 1.81 -14.57
C PRO A 464 -18.62 1.11 -15.38
N SER A 465 -18.55 1.47 -16.67
CA SER A 465 -17.60 0.80 -17.57
C SER A 465 -16.33 0.79 -16.78
N LYS A 466 -15.71 -0.39 -16.63
CA LYS A 466 -14.36 -0.50 -16.09
C LYS A 466 -13.48 0.33 -17.03
N ARG A 467 -13.56 1.67 -16.95
CA ARG A 467 -12.45 2.48 -17.32
C ARG A 467 -11.35 1.87 -16.48
N LYS A 468 -10.46 1.16 -17.16
CA LYS A 468 -9.28 0.56 -16.58
C LYS A 468 -8.45 1.67 -15.93
N LEU A 469 -8.95 2.18 -14.80
CA LEU A 469 -8.18 2.99 -13.89
C LEU A 469 -7.20 2.00 -13.27
N PHE A 470 -6.00 1.99 -13.84
CA PHE A 470 -4.86 1.21 -13.35
C PHE A 470 -4.99 -0.32 -13.44
N THR A 471 -5.21 -0.87 -14.61
CA THR A 471 -4.56 -2.12 -14.92
C THR A 471 -3.19 -1.77 -15.49
N HIS A 472 -2.11 -2.14 -14.81
CA HIS A 472 -0.76 -2.22 -15.35
C HIS A 472 -0.65 -3.33 -16.43
N THR A 473 -1.66 -3.51 -17.24
CA THR A 473 -1.58 -4.33 -18.43
C THR A 473 -1.72 -3.39 -19.61
N GLY A 474 -0.59 -2.98 -20.14
CA GLY A 474 -0.53 -2.40 -21.45
C GLY A 474 -1.24 -3.31 -22.46
N LYS A 475 -2.33 -2.87 -22.99
CA LYS A 475 -2.90 -3.00 -24.32
C LYS A 475 -3.73 -1.78 -24.59
#